data_50fea5bbc66d36f133db3ed68ad3ec95
#
_entry.id   50fea5bbc66d36f133db3ed68ad3ec95
#
_cell.length_a   1.000
_cell.length_b   1.000
_cell.length_c   1.000
_cell.angle_alpha   90.00
_cell.angle_beta   90.00
_cell.angle_gamma   90.00
#
_symmetry.space_group_name_H-M   'P 1'
#
loop_
_entity.id
_entity.type
_entity.pdbx_description
1 polymer ?
#
loop_
_entity_poly.entity_id
_entity_poly.type
_entity_poly.pdbx_seq_one_letter_code
_entity_poly.pdbx_strand_id
1 'polypeptide(L)'
;MTHTHTYVVVDQTTRETVKNYLIRVERQPSETDAYFIPYGHYKVMTSNGESKCEGPVWILWDTSGYPYPITPEEFDKLYVKKDAQ
;
A
#
# COMPACT_ATOMS: atom_id res chain seq x y z
N MET A 1 -6.60 13.60 29.21
CA MET A 1 -6.26 12.28 28.69
C MET A 1 -5.70 12.37 27.30
N THR A 2 -4.65 11.65 27.04
CA THR A 2 -3.98 11.70 25.76
C THR A 2 -4.50 10.58 24.88
N HIS A 3 -4.94 10.95 23.69
CA HIS A 3 -5.33 9.95 22.71
C HIS A 3 -4.11 9.57 21.91
N THR A 4 -3.76 8.31 22.00
CA THR A 4 -2.63 7.79 21.26
C THR A 4 -3.15 6.92 20.14
N HIS A 5 -2.85 7.32 18.91
CA HIS A 5 -3.22 6.50 17.77
C HIS A 5 -2.27 5.31 17.70
N THR A 6 -2.86 4.14 17.55
CA THR A 6 -2.07 2.95 17.33
C THR A 6 -1.83 2.84 15.82
N TYR A 7 -0.57 2.91 15.45
CA TYR A 7 -0.18 2.79 14.05
C TYR A 7 0.22 1.36 13.74
N VAL A 8 -0.25 0.86 12.63
CA VAL A 8 0.19 -0.42 12.11
C VAL A 8 1.35 -0.14 11.16
N VAL A 9 2.45 -0.84 11.36
CA VAL A 9 3.63 -0.63 10.52
C VAL A 9 3.52 -1.46 9.26
N VAL A 10 3.72 -0.80 8.12
CA VAL A 10 3.75 -1.45 6.81
C VAL A 10 5.17 -1.33 6.29
N ASP A 11 5.82 -2.46 6.09
CA ASP A 11 7.21 -2.48 5.65
C ASP A 11 7.41 -3.52 4.55
N GLN A 12 8.66 -3.81 4.25
CA GLN A 12 8.98 -4.77 3.18
C GLN A 12 8.41 -6.16 3.45
N THR A 13 8.30 -6.54 4.72
CA THR A 13 7.82 -7.87 5.07
C THR A 13 6.29 -7.96 5.06
N THR A 14 5.61 -6.83 5.10
CA THR A 14 4.13 -6.81 5.12
C THR A 14 3.55 -7.46 3.88
N ARG A 15 4.23 -7.33 2.75
CA ARG A 15 3.77 -7.92 1.49
C ARG A 15 3.52 -9.42 1.66
N GLU A 16 4.44 -10.10 2.30
CA GLU A 16 4.30 -11.54 2.53
C GLU A 16 3.19 -11.83 3.51
N THR A 17 3.06 -11.00 4.54
CA THR A 17 2.03 -11.18 5.56
C THR A 17 0.62 -11.07 4.97
N VAL A 18 0.42 -10.17 4.02
CA VAL A 18 -0.90 -9.91 3.44
C VAL A 18 -1.06 -10.53 2.06
N LYS A 19 -0.23 -11.47 1.69
CA LYS A 19 -0.18 -11.97 0.31
C LYS A 19 -1.51 -12.52 -0.21
N ASN A 20 -2.36 -13.03 0.68
CA ASN A 20 -3.64 -13.57 0.27
C ASN A 20 -4.68 -12.49 -0.03
N TYR A 21 -4.35 -11.23 0.27
CA TYR A 21 -5.24 -10.11 0.06
C TYR A 21 -4.72 -9.15 -1.00
N LEU A 22 -3.61 -9.49 -1.62
CA LEU A 22 -3.03 -8.65 -2.65
C LEU A 22 -3.78 -8.81 -3.97
N ILE A 23 -3.87 -7.72 -4.71
CA ILE A 23 -4.37 -7.78 -6.08
C ILE A 23 -3.25 -7.35 -7.02
N ARG A 24 -3.27 -7.90 -8.22
CA ARG A 24 -2.31 -7.50 -9.24
C ARG A 24 -2.83 -6.27 -9.95
N VAL A 25 -1.97 -5.29 -10.10
CA VAL A 25 -2.30 -4.06 -10.80
C VAL A 25 -1.19 -3.75 -11.78
N GLU A 26 -1.54 -2.99 -12.78
CA GLU A 26 -0.60 -2.62 -13.82
C GLU A 26 -0.54 -1.12 -13.97
N ARG A 27 0.67 -0.60 -14.01
CA ARG A 27 0.94 0.75 -14.46
C ARG A 27 1.99 0.59 -15.53
N GLN A 28 1.57 0.80 -16.76
CA GLN A 28 2.41 0.47 -17.91
C GLN A 28 3.82 1.01 -17.77
N PRO A 29 4.84 0.17 -18.03
CA PRO A 29 4.76 -1.22 -18.51
C PRO A 29 4.86 -2.25 -17.39
N SER A 30 4.78 -1.83 -16.14
CA SER A 30 5.08 -2.68 -14.98
C SER A 30 3.84 -3.18 -14.28
N GLU A 31 3.95 -4.35 -13.65
CA GLU A 31 2.91 -4.87 -12.78
C GLU A 31 3.44 -4.93 -11.37
N THR A 32 2.55 -4.77 -10.41
CA THR A 32 2.91 -4.88 -9.01
C THR A 32 1.71 -5.38 -8.21
N ASP A 33 1.96 -5.69 -6.95
CA ASP A 33 0.91 -6.08 -6.03
C ASP A 33 0.42 -4.87 -5.27
N ALA A 34 -0.88 -4.83 -5.01
CA ALA A 34 -1.49 -3.72 -4.28
C ALA A 34 -2.35 -4.26 -3.15
N TYR A 35 -2.37 -3.52 -2.05
CA TYR A 35 -3.13 -3.87 -0.87
C TYR A 35 -3.95 -2.67 -0.45
N PHE A 36 -5.27 -2.86 -0.34
CA PHE A 36 -6.17 -1.78 0.03
C PHE A 36 -6.40 -1.74 1.53
N ILE A 37 -6.23 -0.57 2.11
CA ILE A 37 -6.49 -0.34 3.53
C ILE A 37 -7.67 0.60 3.64
N PRO A 38 -8.85 0.10 4.08
CA PRO A 38 -10.05 0.94 4.09
C PRO A 38 -10.08 1.99 5.20
N TYR A 39 -9.41 1.74 6.31
CA TYR A 39 -9.40 2.68 7.43
C TYR A 39 -8.23 2.35 8.36
N GLY A 40 -7.96 3.29 9.28
CA GLY A 40 -6.93 3.11 10.28
C GLY A 40 -5.72 3.99 10.02
N HIS A 41 -4.80 3.97 10.96
CA HIS A 41 -3.58 4.77 10.90
C HIS A 41 -2.37 3.87 10.68
N TYR A 42 -1.53 4.23 9.74
CA TYR A 42 -0.43 3.38 9.31
C TYR A 42 0.86 4.17 9.18
N LYS A 43 1.96 3.50 9.49
CA LYS A 43 3.30 4.01 9.22
C LYS A 43 3.88 3.16 8.11
N VAL A 44 4.06 3.74 6.95
CA VAL A 44 4.58 3.02 5.79
C VAL A 44 6.06 3.32 5.67
N MET A 45 6.87 2.28 5.74
CA MET A 45 8.32 2.42 5.68
C MET A 45 8.77 2.41 4.24
N THR A 46 8.74 3.59 3.62
CA THR A 46 9.08 3.74 2.21
C THR A 46 10.59 3.80 2.01
N SER A 47 11.02 3.75 0.75
CA SER A 47 12.44 3.87 0.44
C SER A 47 13.01 5.23 0.84
N ASN A 48 12.15 6.23 1.02
CA ASN A 48 12.55 7.58 1.42
C ASN A 48 12.33 7.85 2.90
N GLY A 49 11.94 6.83 3.65
CA GLY A 49 11.70 6.97 5.08
C GLY A 49 10.26 6.69 5.44
N GLU A 50 9.94 6.96 6.69
CA GLU A 50 8.62 6.69 7.22
C GLU A 50 7.59 7.69 6.70
N SER A 51 6.45 7.17 6.29
CA SER A 51 5.33 8.00 5.86
C SER A 51 4.10 7.58 6.68
N LYS A 52 3.49 8.53 7.38
CA LYS A 52 2.27 8.27 8.13
C LYS A 52 1.09 8.51 7.22
N CYS A 53 0.14 7.59 7.25
CA CYS A 53 -1.03 7.73 6.43
C CYS A 53 -2.26 7.18 7.14
N GLU A 54 -3.41 7.52 6.59
CA GLU A 54 -4.70 7.06 7.11
C GLU A 54 -5.52 6.54 5.95
N GLY A 55 -6.21 5.40 6.18
CA GLY A 55 -7.10 4.86 5.16
C GLY A 55 -8.27 5.78 4.88
N PRO A 56 -8.90 5.69 3.70
CA PRO A 56 -8.61 4.68 2.68
C PRO A 56 -7.32 5.01 1.91
N VAL A 57 -6.52 3.99 1.70
CA VAL A 57 -5.24 4.17 1.03
C VAL A 57 -4.85 2.85 0.36
N TRP A 58 -4.14 2.93 -0.74
CA TRP A 58 -3.56 1.77 -1.40
C TRP A 58 -2.09 1.70 -1.07
N ILE A 59 -1.62 0.50 -0.77
CA ILE A 59 -0.20 0.26 -0.56
C ILE A 59 0.32 -0.54 -1.74
N LEU A 60 1.39 -0.06 -2.35
CA LEU A 60 2.06 -0.76 -3.43
C LEU A 60 3.51 -0.96 -3.05
N TRP A 61 4.19 -1.87 -3.75
CA TRP A 61 5.59 -2.15 -3.48
C TRP A 61 6.39 -1.84 -4.73
N ASP A 62 7.49 -1.09 -4.55
CA ASP A 62 8.34 -0.71 -5.67
C ASP A 62 9.27 -1.87 -6.06
N THR A 63 10.10 -1.65 -7.06
CA THR A 63 10.98 -2.69 -7.57
C THR A 63 12.04 -3.10 -6.55
N SER A 64 12.31 -2.26 -5.56
CA SER A 64 13.23 -2.58 -4.48
C SER A 64 12.56 -3.26 -3.31
N GLY A 65 11.23 -3.44 -3.37
CA GLY A 65 10.50 -4.13 -2.33
C GLY A 65 9.98 -3.22 -1.23
N TYR A 66 10.15 -1.92 -1.35
CA TYR A 66 9.64 -0.98 -0.35
C TYR A 66 8.20 -0.60 -0.63
N PRO A 67 7.36 -0.57 0.42
CA PRO A 67 5.98 -0.13 0.24
C PRO A 67 5.90 1.38 0.10
N TYR A 68 4.84 1.83 -0.58
CA TYR A 68 4.53 3.25 -0.62
C TYR A 68 3.01 3.42 -0.71
N PRO A 69 2.48 4.47 -0.07
CA PRO A 69 1.03 4.69 -0.08
C PRO A 69 0.62 5.63 -1.21
N ILE A 70 -0.55 5.39 -1.77
CA ILE A 70 -1.17 6.34 -2.68
C ILE A 70 -2.65 6.43 -2.36
N THR A 71 -3.25 7.57 -2.68
CA THR A 71 -4.67 7.76 -2.46
C THR A 71 -5.46 6.93 -3.45
N PRO A 72 -6.73 6.60 -3.12
CA PRO A 72 -7.57 5.88 -4.07
C PRO A 72 -7.73 6.62 -5.39
N GLU A 73 -7.78 7.95 -5.36
CA GLU A 73 -7.89 8.75 -6.56
C GLU A 73 -6.66 8.60 -7.47
N GLU A 74 -5.49 8.67 -6.87
CA GLU A 74 -4.24 8.47 -7.61
C GLU A 74 -4.17 7.06 -8.17
N PHE A 75 -4.57 6.08 -7.36
CA PHE A 75 -4.57 4.70 -7.77
C PHE A 75 -5.44 4.50 -9.01
N ASP A 76 -6.64 5.06 -8.99
CA ASP A 76 -7.57 4.91 -10.11
C ASP A 76 -7.04 5.54 -11.39
N LYS A 77 -6.26 6.60 -11.26
CA LYS A 77 -5.69 7.27 -12.43
C LYS A 77 -4.49 6.55 -13.00
N LEU A 78 -3.69 5.91 -12.15
CA LEU A 78 -2.38 5.40 -12.55
C LEU A 78 -2.35 3.89 -12.77
N TYR A 79 -3.26 3.15 -12.15
CA TYR A 79 -3.18 1.70 -12.14
C TYR A 79 -4.45 1.06 -12.69
N VAL A 80 -4.25 -0.08 -13.34
CA VAL A 80 -5.35 -0.89 -13.84
C VAL A 80 -5.30 -2.22 -13.10
N LYS A 81 -6.44 -2.62 -12.52
CA LYS A 81 -6.52 -3.90 -11.85
C LYS A 81 -6.49 -5.02 -12.88
N LYS A 82 -5.65 -5.99 -12.62
CA LYS A 82 -5.55 -7.16 -13.49
C LYS A 82 -6.49 -8.22 -12.91
N ASP A 83 -7.50 -8.57 -13.67
CA ASP A 83 -8.42 -9.60 -13.23
C ASP A 83 -7.73 -10.95 -13.27
N ALA A 84 -7.88 -11.69 -12.20
CA ALA A 84 -7.34 -13.03 -12.11
C ALA A 84 -8.35 -13.99 -12.72
N GLN A 85 -8.42 -13.99 -13.98
CA GLN A 85 -9.36 -14.86 -14.69
C GLN A 85 -8.75 -16.20 -14.99
#